data_6d29d701d827ef00358d3de520878e6b
#
_entry.id   6d29d701d827ef00358d3de520878e6b
#
_cell.length_a   1.000
_cell.length_b   1.000
_cell.length_c   1.000
_cell.angle_alpha   90.00
_cell.angle_beta   90.00
_cell.angle_gamma   90.00
#
_symmetry.space_group_name_H-M   'P 1'
#
loop_
_entity.id
_entity.type
_entity.pdbx_description
1 polymer ?
#
loop_
_entity_poly.entity_id
_entity_poly.type
_entity_poly.pdbx_seq_one_letter_code
_entity_poly.pdbx_strand_id
1 'polypeptide(L)'
;SATLYEVGFNHFFRARNESHEGDLLFVQGHAAPGVYARAFLEGRLTEEQLKNFRHEVARPGISSYPHPWLMPDYWQFPTVSMGLGPLQAIYQARVMKYLDMRGLLRRGSRKVWCFVGDGEMDEPESQGAIALAGRERLDDLIFVVNCNLQRLDGPVRGNGKIIQELEGAFRGAGWNVIKVVWGSDWDTFQEKDESGLLIKRLEEMVDGDSLKYVVEGGAYIREHFWGKYPELLKMVEQYTDDEIWKFRVGGHDPAKVYAAYLEAINHRGQPTVILAQTIKGYGLGEAGEGRNITHSQKKLNEDELLHFRSRFDIPLSDEECIKAPFYKPSEESDEIKYLKERRKELGGFLPLRTDKAPPLTIPPLSILDELLKGSGGREISTTMAYVRILTLLTKDENIGKHIVPIIPDEARTFGIDPLFRQLGIYSHVGQVYDPVDSDQFLYYREATDGQILEEGIT
;
A
#
# COMPACT_ATOMS: atom_id res chain seq x y z
N SER A 1 -11.83 -4.81 -3.50
CA SER A 1 -10.38 -4.66 -3.78
C SER A 1 -9.87 -5.52 -4.94
N ALA A 2 -10.61 -6.56 -5.40
CA ALA A 2 -10.14 -7.43 -6.49
C ALA A 2 -9.69 -6.62 -7.72
N THR A 3 -10.51 -5.71 -8.23
CA THR A 3 -10.18 -4.85 -9.38
C THR A 3 -8.88 -4.08 -9.18
N LEU A 4 -8.66 -3.53 -7.97
CA LEU A 4 -7.44 -2.77 -7.66
C LEU A 4 -6.18 -3.64 -7.78
N TYR A 5 -6.22 -4.88 -7.27
CA TYR A 5 -5.10 -5.82 -7.38
C TYR A 5 -4.94 -6.37 -8.78
N GLU A 6 -6.03 -6.76 -9.46
CA GLU A 6 -5.97 -7.37 -10.78
C GLU A 6 -5.43 -6.42 -11.85
N VAL A 7 -5.84 -5.15 -11.84
CA VAL A 7 -5.25 -4.12 -12.71
C VAL A 7 -3.75 -3.96 -12.41
N GLY A 8 -3.37 -3.98 -11.14
CA GLY A 8 -1.96 -3.93 -10.74
C GLY A 8 -1.16 -5.12 -11.25
N PHE A 9 -1.62 -6.34 -11.00
CA PHE A 9 -0.95 -7.57 -11.44
C PHE A 9 -0.86 -7.70 -12.96
N ASN A 10 -1.87 -7.26 -13.69
CA ASN A 10 -1.91 -7.43 -15.14
C ASN A 10 -1.18 -6.32 -15.90
N HIS A 11 -0.97 -5.13 -15.29
CA HIS A 11 -0.47 -3.98 -16.06
C HIS A 11 0.68 -3.20 -15.42
N PHE A 12 0.88 -3.28 -14.09
CA PHE A 12 1.75 -2.33 -13.40
C PHE A 12 2.83 -2.98 -12.53
N PHE A 13 2.51 -4.02 -11.74
CA PHE A 13 3.46 -4.60 -10.79
C PHE A 13 4.54 -5.38 -11.52
N ARG A 14 5.75 -4.87 -11.53
CA ARG A 14 6.89 -5.47 -12.21
C ARG A 14 7.67 -6.37 -11.27
N ALA A 15 7.93 -7.60 -11.70
CA ALA A 15 8.84 -8.48 -11.02
C ALA A 15 10.30 -8.14 -11.37
N ARG A 16 11.23 -8.66 -10.58
CA ARG A 16 12.66 -8.47 -10.82
C ARG A 16 13.11 -9.22 -12.06
N ASN A 17 13.85 -8.54 -12.93
CA ASN A 17 14.51 -9.10 -14.09
C ASN A 17 15.83 -8.36 -14.39
N GLU A 18 16.45 -8.58 -15.53
CA GLU A 18 17.72 -7.95 -15.91
C GLU A 18 17.61 -6.41 -16.03
N SER A 19 16.45 -5.88 -16.36
CA SER A 19 16.21 -4.44 -16.60
C SER A 19 15.48 -3.72 -15.48
N HIS A 20 14.88 -4.46 -14.54
CA HIS A 20 14.05 -3.90 -13.47
C HIS A 20 14.29 -4.59 -12.14
N GLU A 21 14.47 -3.82 -11.07
CA GLU A 21 14.78 -4.32 -9.72
C GLU A 21 13.59 -5.01 -9.01
N GLY A 22 12.41 -4.97 -9.62
CA GLY A 22 11.17 -5.51 -9.07
C GLY A 22 10.49 -4.60 -8.07
N ASP A 23 9.17 -4.42 -8.22
CA ASP A 23 8.36 -3.60 -7.32
C ASP A 23 8.18 -4.27 -5.96
N LEU A 24 7.90 -3.46 -4.96
CA LEU A 24 7.65 -3.88 -3.60
C LEU A 24 6.15 -3.70 -3.28
N LEU A 25 5.51 -4.77 -2.82
CA LEU A 25 4.07 -4.80 -2.57
C LEU A 25 3.76 -5.00 -1.09
N PHE A 26 3.20 -3.98 -0.46
CA PHE A 26 2.57 -4.07 0.86
C PHE A 26 1.08 -4.37 0.65
N VAL A 27 0.73 -5.63 0.74
CA VAL A 27 -0.65 -6.10 0.54
C VAL A 27 -1.44 -5.89 1.83
N GLN A 28 -2.61 -5.26 1.75
CA GLN A 28 -3.52 -5.14 2.88
C GLN A 28 -3.85 -6.52 3.45
N GLY A 29 -3.75 -6.71 4.76
CA GLY A 29 -3.96 -8.01 5.41
C GLY A 29 -5.29 -8.67 5.04
N HIS A 30 -6.39 -7.90 5.00
CA HIS A 30 -7.72 -8.40 4.62
C HIS A 30 -7.83 -8.84 3.14
N ALA A 31 -6.93 -8.40 2.27
CA ALA A 31 -6.91 -8.78 0.86
C ALA A 31 -6.06 -10.04 0.56
N ALA A 32 -5.35 -10.58 1.54
CA ALA A 32 -4.51 -11.77 1.36
C ALA A 32 -5.25 -12.94 0.70
N PRO A 33 -6.51 -13.29 1.05
CA PRO A 33 -7.24 -14.36 0.36
C PRO A 33 -7.38 -14.14 -1.15
N GLY A 34 -7.62 -12.90 -1.60
CA GLY A 34 -7.69 -12.56 -3.03
C GLY A 34 -6.35 -12.73 -3.74
N VAL A 35 -5.25 -12.37 -3.08
CA VAL A 35 -3.89 -12.58 -3.62
C VAL A 35 -3.53 -14.05 -3.67
N TYR A 36 -3.97 -14.87 -2.71
CA TYR A 36 -3.82 -16.32 -2.77
C TYR A 36 -4.65 -16.95 -3.90
N ALA A 37 -5.89 -16.49 -4.10
CA ALA A 37 -6.71 -16.95 -5.22
C ALA A 37 -6.02 -16.64 -6.56
N ARG A 38 -5.45 -15.44 -6.72
CA ARG A 38 -4.65 -15.09 -7.89
C ARG A 38 -3.44 -16.02 -8.06
N ALA A 39 -2.70 -16.29 -7.00
CA ALA A 39 -1.53 -17.19 -7.04
C ALA A 39 -1.91 -18.65 -7.38
N PHE A 40 -3.10 -19.08 -6.97
CA PHE A 40 -3.66 -20.39 -7.37
C PHE A 40 -3.94 -20.42 -8.88
N LEU A 41 -4.56 -19.39 -9.44
CA LEU A 41 -4.78 -19.27 -10.89
C LEU A 41 -3.45 -19.24 -11.67
N GLU A 42 -2.43 -18.62 -11.11
CA GLU A 42 -1.06 -18.57 -11.65
C GLU A 42 -0.33 -19.94 -11.57
N GLY A 43 -0.87 -20.92 -10.83
CA GLY A 43 -0.24 -22.23 -10.60
C GLY A 43 0.86 -22.22 -9.52
N ARG A 44 0.94 -21.18 -8.71
CA ARG A 44 1.94 -21.01 -7.64
C ARG A 44 1.51 -21.62 -6.30
N LEU A 45 0.23 -21.79 -6.11
CA LEU A 45 -0.36 -22.44 -4.93
C LEU A 45 -1.21 -23.62 -5.37
N THR A 46 -1.26 -24.65 -4.54
CA THR A 46 -2.06 -25.84 -4.75
C THR A 46 -3.40 -25.74 -4.03
N GLU A 47 -4.36 -26.54 -4.47
CA GLU A 47 -5.66 -26.66 -3.78
C GLU A 47 -5.49 -27.14 -2.32
N GLU A 48 -4.54 -28.05 -2.07
CA GLU A 48 -4.24 -28.52 -0.72
C GLU A 48 -3.75 -27.38 0.20
N GLN A 49 -2.86 -26.51 -0.31
CA GLN A 49 -2.43 -25.34 0.45
C GLN A 49 -3.60 -24.38 0.75
N LEU A 50 -4.50 -24.17 -0.22
CA LEU A 50 -5.70 -23.35 0.01
C LEU A 50 -6.65 -23.97 1.03
N LYS A 51 -6.87 -25.30 1.02
CA LYS A 51 -7.65 -26.02 2.04
C LYS A 51 -7.06 -25.88 3.44
N ASN A 52 -5.75 -25.72 3.53
CA ASN A 52 -5.03 -25.52 4.79
C ASN A 52 -4.83 -24.03 5.15
N PHE A 53 -5.61 -23.12 4.58
CA PHE A 53 -5.60 -21.71 4.99
C PHE A 53 -5.83 -21.57 6.49
N ARG A 54 -4.97 -20.81 7.18
CA ARG A 54 -4.93 -20.64 8.65
C ARG A 54 -4.52 -21.89 9.45
N HIS A 55 -3.96 -22.89 8.79
CA HIS A 55 -3.47 -24.12 9.44
C HIS A 55 -1.97 -24.36 9.17
N GLU A 56 -1.24 -23.36 8.70
CA GLU A 56 0.15 -23.40 8.27
C GLU A 56 1.13 -23.85 9.35
N VAL A 57 0.78 -23.70 10.63
CA VAL A 57 1.61 -24.15 11.78
C VAL A 57 1.57 -25.68 11.94
N ALA A 58 0.42 -26.28 11.66
CA ALA A 58 0.18 -27.71 11.87
C ALA A 58 0.31 -28.54 10.57
N ARG A 59 0.20 -27.89 9.40
CA ARG A 59 0.14 -28.55 8.08
C ARG A 59 0.76 -27.65 7.03
N PRO A 60 1.22 -28.22 5.88
CA PRO A 60 1.55 -27.41 4.71
C PRO A 60 0.33 -26.58 4.27
N GLY A 61 0.41 -25.27 4.43
CA GLY A 61 -0.71 -24.36 4.18
C GLY A 61 -0.23 -22.94 3.91
N ILE A 62 -1.16 -21.99 4.02
CA ILE A 62 -0.92 -20.58 3.77
C ILE A 62 -1.38 -19.74 4.96
N SER A 63 -0.64 -18.68 5.24
CA SER A 63 -0.83 -17.82 6.42
C SER A 63 -2.12 -16.99 6.35
N SER A 64 -2.68 -16.66 7.53
CA SER A 64 -3.88 -15.80 7.64
C SER A 64 -3.67 -14.39 7.07
N TYR A 65 -2.47 -13.86 7.28
CA TYR A 65 -2.03 -12.53 6.82
C TYR A 65 -0.70 -12.66 6.09
N PRO A 66 -0.28 -11.67 5.31
CA PRO A 66 1.08 -11.61 4.79
C PRO A 66 2.12 -11.82 5.90
N HIS A 67 2.85 -12.92 5.84
CA HIS A 67 3.76 -13.35 6.89
C HIS A 67 5.04 -13.98 6.32
N PRO A 68 6.12 -13.19 6.15
CA PRO A 68 7.36 -13.68 5.54
C PRO A 68 8.04 -14.84 6.25
N TRP A 69 7.84 -15.03 7.54
CA TRP A 69 8.41 -16.16 8.27
C TRP A 69 7.68 -17.48 8.01
N LEU A 70 6.35 -17.41 7.81
CA LEU A 70 5.54 -18.59 7.50
C LEU A 70 5.55 -18.92 6.01
N MET A 71 5.76 -17.92 5.16
CA MET A 71 5.85 -18.07 3.70
C MET A 71 7.07 -17.28 3.17
N PRO A 72 8.31 -17.74 3.44
CA PRO A 72 9.53 -16.96 3.25
C PRO A 72 9.86 -16.64 1.80
N ASP A 73 9.45 -17.47 0.86
CA ASP A 73 9.69 -17.27 -0.58
C ASP A 73 8.55 -16.49 -1.26
N TYR A 74 7.47 -16.21 -0.54
CA TYR A 74 6.27 -15.62 -1.10
C TYR A 74 6.07 -14.16 -0.65
N TRP A 75 5.85 -13.92 0.65
CA TRP A 75 5.55 -12.59 1.17
C TRP A 75 6.79 -11.73 1.33
N GLN A 76 6.76 -10.52 0.75
CA GLN A 76 7.86 -9.56 0.88
C GLN A 76 7.85 -8.88 2.26
N PHE A 77 6.67 -8.53 2.76
CA PHE A 77 6.49 -7.78 4.00
C PHE A 77 5.37 -8.36 4.86
N PRO A 78 5.47 -8.24 6.20
CA PRO A 78 4.36 -8.54 7.10
C PRO A 78 3.36 -7.38 7.12
N THR A 79 2.06 -7.68 7.00
CA THR A 79 0.99 -6.69 7.10
C THR A 79 -0.23 -7.27 7.80
N VAL A 80 -0.98 -6.44 8.53
CA VAL A 80 -2.15 -6.86 9.31
C VAL A 80 -3.36 -5.92 9.24
N SER A 81 -3.36 -4.87 8.44
CA SER A 81 -4.44 -3.87 8.36
C SER A 81 -4.69 -3.07 9.65
N MET A 82 -3.61 -2.76 10.40
CA MET A 82 -3.62 -1.98 11.64
C MET A 82 -2.59 -0.84 11.62
N GLY A 83 -2.30 -0.28 10.46
CA GLY A 83 -1.45 0.89 10.27
C GLY A 83 0.05 0.60 10.11
N LEU A 84 0.54 -0.58 10.46
CA LEU A 84 1.97 -0.91 10.34
C LEU A 84 2.43 -1.07 8.89
N GLY A 85 1.55 -1.54 7.99
CA GLY A 85 1.84 -1.65 6.56
C GLY A 85 2.19 -0.31 5.91
N PRO A 86 1.31 0.72 6.03
CA PRO A 86 1.60 2.08 5.55
C PRO A 86 2.87 2.67 6.12
N LEU A 87 3.08 2.57 7.43
CA LEU A 87 4.27 3.07 8.10
C LEU A 87 5.54 2.41 7.55
N GLN A 88 5.57 1.08 7.45
CA GLN A 88 6.70 0.33 6.90
C GLN A 88 6.96 0.69 5.42
N ALA A 89 5.92 0.89 4.61
CA ALA A 89 6.05 1.27 3.20
C ALA A 89 6.73 2.63 3.03
N ILE A 90 6.41 3.61 3.89
CA ILE A 90 7.06 4.92 3.92
C ILE A 90 8.55 4.76 4.23
N TYR A 91 8.89 4.04 5.31
CA TYR A 91 10.29 3.82 5.66
C TYR A 91 11.04 2.96 4.62
N GLN A 92 10.37 2.00 3.99
CA GLN A 92 10.97 1.24 2.88
C GLN A 92 11.35 2.15 1.70
N ALA A 93 10.44 3.03 1.29
CA ALA A 93 10.72 3.99 0.22
C ALA A 93 11.83 4.98 0.61
N ARG A 94 11.83 5.44 1.85
CA ARG A 94 12.86 6.32 2.40
C ARG A 94 14.24 5.66 2.38
N VAL A 95 14.34 4.43 2.91
CA VAL A 95 15.61 3.69 2.94
C VAL A 95 16.09 3.38 1.53
N MET A 96 15.20 3.03 0.60
CA MET A 96 15.58 2.84 -0.81
C MET A 96 16.20 4.11 -1.40
N LYS A 97 15.58 5.27 -1.20
CA LYS A 97 16.11 6.56 -1.68
C LYS A 97 17.45 6.90 -1.02
N TYR A 98 17.54 6.73 0.28
CA TYR A 98 18.77 6.90 1.04
C TYR A 98 19.92 6.03 0.52
N LEU A 99 19.69 4.74 0.30
CA LEU A 99 20.71 3.82 -0.21
C LEU A 99 21.11 4.13 -1.66
N ASP A 100 20.16 4.54 -2.50
CA ASP A 100 20.41 4.95 -3.89
C ASP A 100 21.30 6.20 -3.93
N MET A 101 20.98 7.22 -3.13
CA MET A 101 21.78 8.45 -3.04
C MET A 101 23.18 8.23 -2.48
N ARG A 102 23.38 7.19 -1.69
CA ARG A 102 24.69 6.74 -1.21
C ARG A 102 25.43 5.79 -2.16
N GLY A 103 24.85 5.47 -3.31
CA GLY A 103 25.42 4.55 -4.28
C GLY A 103 25.51 3.08 -3.81
N LEU A 104 24.71 2.69 -2.79
CA LEU A 104 24.68 1.33 -2.24
C LEU A 104 23.58 0.47 -2.85
N LEU A 105 22.60 1.09 -3.49
CA LEU A 105 21.49 0.44 -4.17
C LEU A 105 21.22 1.18 -5.47
N ARG A 106 20.83 0.46 -6.51
CA ARG A 106 20.24 1.06 -7.70
C ARG A 106 18.71 0.98 -7.57
N ARG A 107 18.07 2.11 -7.34
CA ARG A 107 16.61 2.19 -7.20
C ARG A 107 15.91 1.96 -8.56
N GLY A 108 16.44 2.56 -9.62
CA GLY A 108 15.86 2.48 -10.96
C GLY A 108 14.44 3.06 -11.02
N SER A 109 13.53 2.34 -11.67
CA SER A 109 12.10 2.69 -11.77
C SER A 109 11.20 1.88 -10.83
N ARG A 110 11.79 1.19 -9.83
CA ARG A 110 11.08 0.41 -8.82
C ARG A 110 10.07 1.27 -8.08
N LYS A 111 8.87 0.74 -7.85
CA LYS A 111 7.84 1.37 -7.03
C LYS A 111 7.60 0.59 -5.74
N VAL A 112 7.17 1.32 -4.71
CA VAL A 112 6.65 0.76 -3.45
C VAL A 112 5.15 0.99 -3.45
N TRP A 113 4.38 -0.07 -3.63
CA TRP A 113 2.93 -0.05 -3.60
C TRP A 113 2.44 -0.46 -2.22
N CYS A 114 1.57 0.33 -1.63
CA CYS A 114 0.97 0.02 -0.34
C CYS A 114 -0.56 0.08 -0.45
N PHE A 115 -1.20 -1.06 -0.19
CA PHE A 115 -2.65 -1.17 -0.14
C PHE A 115 -3.11 -1.08 1.31
N VAL A 116 -4.02 -0.16 1.57
CA VAL A 116 -4.52 0.17 2.91
C VAL A 116 -6.03 0.38 2.89
N GLY A 117 -6.73 0.05 3.97
CA GLY A 117 -8.16 0.33 4.11
C GLY A 117 -8.41 1.75 4.64
N ASP A 118 -9.57 2.33 4.29
CA ASP A 118 -9.99 3.63 4.80
C ASP A 118 -10.17 3.64 6.32
N GLY A 119 -10.73 2.56 6.89
CA GLY A 119 -10.79 2.38 8.35
C GLY A 119 -9.42 2.20 8.99
N GLU A 120 -8.45 1.59 8.28
CA GLU A 120 -7.07 1.47 8.75
C GLU A 120 -6.35 2.82 8.82
N MET A 121 -6.79 3.80 8.03
CA MET A 121 -6.24 5.16 8.08
C MET A 121 -6.57 5.92 9.38
N ASP A 122 -7.47 5.40 10.23
CA ASP A 122 -7.70 5.96 11.57
C ASP A 122 -6.61 5.55 12.59
N GLU A 123 -5.80 4.54 12.28
CA GLU A 123 -4.69 4.14 13.13
C GLU A 123 -3.60 5.22 13.13
N PRO A 124 -3.06 5.61 14.31
CA PRO A 124 -1.99 6.61 14.39
C PRO A 124 -0.78 6.24 13.54
N GLU A 125 -0.45 4.96 13.45
CA GLU A 125 0.66 4.43 12.66
C GLU A 125 0.47 4.69 11.17
N SER A 126 -0.76 4.62 10.66
CA SER A 126 -1.07 4.89 9.24
C SER A 126 -0.75 6.33 8.86
N GLN A 127 -0.94 7.28 9.79
CA GLN A 127 -0.75 8.70 9.56
C GLN A 127 0.61 9.21 10.04
N GLY A 128 1.29 8.45 10.89
CA GLY A 128 2.46 8.91 11.64
C GLY A 128 3.63 9.41 10.80
N ALA A 129 3.79 8.92 9.57
CA ALA A 129 4.91 9.29 8.71
C ALA A 129 4.51 9.89 7.35
N ILE A 130 3.22 10.21 7.11
CA ILE A 130 2.80 10.78 5.81
C ILE A 130 3.47 12.13 5.53
N ALA A 131 3.68 12.97 6.54
CA ALA A 131 4.39 14.24 6.41
C ALA A 131 5.87 14.04 6.08
N LEU A 132 6.51 12.99 6.63
CA LEU A 132 7.89 12.62 6.29
C LEU A 132 8.00 12.25 4.80
N ALA A 133 7.07 11.42 4.30
CA ALA A 133 7.08 11.00 2.91
C ALA A 133 6.97 12.18 1.93
N GLY A 134 6.09 13.13 2.22
CA GLY A 134 5.95 14.37 1.42
C GLY A 134 7.20 15.24 1.50
N ARG A 135 7.72 15.50 2.71
CA ARG A 135 8.92 16.29 2.93
C ARG A 135 10.14 15.74 2.19
N GLU A 136 10.33 14.42 2.23
CA GLU A 136 11.43 13.76 1.52
C GLU A 136 11.14 13.46 0.05
N ARG A 137 9.96 13.85 -0.46
CA ARG A 137 9.57 13.67 -1.86
C ARG A 137 9.78 12.23 -2.34
N LEU A 138 9.15 11.28 -1.62
CA LEU A 138 9.30 9.85 -1.92
C LEU A 138 8.44 9.45 -3.13
N ASP A 139 8.82 9.86 -4.33
CA ASP A 139 8.06 9.73 -5.58
C ASP A 139 7.98 8.29 -6.15
N ASP A 140 8.62 7.35 -5.48
CA ASP A 140 8.44 5.92 -5.78
C ASP A 140 7.37 5.26 -4.92
N LEU A 141 6.81 5.99 -3.94
CA LEU A 141 5.79 5.49 -3.03
C LEU A 141 4.40 5.79 -3.57
N ILE A 142 3.58 4.74 -3.67
CA ILE A 142 2.19 4.82 -4.12
C ILE A 142 1.31 4.13 -3.09
N PHE A 143 0.41 4.88 -2.44
CA PHE A 143 -0.64 4.33 -1.61
C PHE A 143 -1.92 4.13 -2.43
N VAL A 144 -2.58 2.99 -2.24
CA VAL A 144 -3.89 2.70 -2.77
C VAL A 144 -4.83 2.46 -1.60
N VAL A 145 -5.63 3.48 -1.27
CA VAL A 145 -6.60 3.40 -0.18
C VAL A 145 -7.90 2.83 -0.72
N ASN A 146 -8.25 1.65 -0.24
CA ASN A 146 -9.50 0.97 -0.54
C ASN A 146 -10.62 1.56 0.32
N CYS A 147 -11.30 2.59 -0.19
CA CYS A 147 -12.35 3.32 0.50
C CYS A 147 -13.70 2.62 0.33
N ASN A 148 -13.96 1.61 1.14
CA ASN A 148 -15.26 0.94 1.17
C ASN A 148 -16.25 1.59 2.13
N LEU A 149 -15.86 2.67 2.80
CA LEU A 149 -16.64 3.52 3.71
C LEU A 149 -17.09 2.82 5.00
N GLN A 150 -16.65 1.58 5.25
CA GLN A 150 -17.12 0.77 6.38
C GLN A 150 -15.97 0.25 7.25
N ARG A 151 -16.20 0.29 8.56
CA ARG A 151 -15.47 -0.45 9.60
C ARG A 151 -16.11 -1.83 9.83
N LEU A 152 -15.87 -2.41 11.02
CA LEU A 152 -16.46 -3.69 11.41
C LEU A 152 -17.96 -3.55 11.70
N ASP A 153 -18.35 -2.54 12.47
CA ASP A 153 -19.69 -2.36 13.00
C ASP A 153 -20.54 -1.32 12.25
N GLY A 154 -19.93 -0.51 11.39
CA GLY A 154 -20.64 0.56 10.72
C GLY A 154 -19.76 1.39 9.79
N PRO A 155 -20.20 2.58 9.39
CA PRO A 155 -19.45 3.46 8.51
C PRO A 155 -18.19 4.03 9.19
N VAL A 156 -17.15 4.33 8.40
CA VAL A 156 -15.95 5.04 8.88
C VAL A 156 -16.32 6.47 9.30
N ARG A 157 -17.08 7.18 8.45
CA ARG A 157 -17.56 8.56 8.68
C ARG A 157 -19.01 8.70 8.23
N GLY A 158 -19.96 8.12 8.99
CA GLY A 158 -21.35 8.08 8.59
C GLY A 158 -21.96 9.47 8.27
N ASN A 159 -21.68 10.49 9.09
CA ASN A 159 -22.13 11.87 8.91
C ASN A 159 -21.10 12.76 8.19
N GLY A 160 -20.04 12.19 7.66
CA GLY A 160 -18.97 12.90 6.98
C GLY A 160 -18.61 12.24 5.66
N LYS A 161 -17.40 12.54 5.18
CA LYS A 161 -16.85 12.04 3.92
C LYS A 161 -15.38 11.67 4.10
N ILE A 162 -15.09 10.40 4.34
CA ILE A 162 -13.73 9.94 4.63
C ILE A 162 -12.75 10.23 3.47
N ILE A 163 -13.22 10.13 2.21
CA ILE A 163 -12.38 10.40 1.04
C ILE A 163 -11.89 11.85 1.02
N GLN A 164 -12.77 12.81 1.34
CA GLN A 164 -12.40 14.23 1.39
C GLN A 164 -11.52 14.56 2.61
N GLU A 165 -11.76 13.89 3.74
CA GLU A 165 -10.90 14.02 4.93
C GLU A 165 -9.49 13.54 4.62
N LEU A 166 -9.35 12.36 4.03
CA LEU A 166 -8.06 11.81 3.61
C LEU A 166 -7.39 12.66 2.52
N GLU A 167 -8.15 13.16 1.54
CA GLU A 167 -7.62 14.09 0.53
C GLU A 167 -6.98 15.31 1.20
N GLY A 168 -7.68 15.92 2.17
CA GLY A 168 -7.16 17.07 2.91
C GLY A 168 -5.88 16.74 3.68
N ALA A 169 -5.84 15.60 4.37
CA ALA A 169 -4.69 15.15 5.13
C ALA A 169 -3.45 14.90 4.23
N PHE A 170 -3.62 14.16 3.16
CA PHE A 170 -2.53 13.85 2.23
C PHE A 170 -2.03 15.07 1.46
N ARG A 171 -2.94 15.94 0.96
CA ARG A 171 -2.53 17.21 0.31
C ARG A 171 -1.77 18.11 1.27
N GLY A 172 -2.24 18.25 2.52
CA GLY A 172 -1.55 19.01 3.55
C GLY A 172 -0.16 18.45 3.89
N ALA A 173 0.03 17.14 3.73
CA ALA A 173 1.31 16.48 3.90
C ALA A 173 2.22 16.51 2.64
N GLY A 174 1.81 17.16 1.56
CA GLY A 174 2.63 17.31 0.34
C GLY A 174 2.55 16.14 -0.63
N TRP A 175 1.49 15.33 -0.60
CA TRP A 175 1.27 14.23 -1.53
C TRP A 175 0.48 14.67 -2.77
N ASN A 176 0.75 14.01 -3.89
CA ASN A 176 -0.15 13.97 -5.03
C ASN A 176 -1.35 13.08 -4.69
N VAL A 177 -2.57 13.59 -4.90
CA VAL A 177 -3.82 12.87 -4.56
C VAL A 177 -4.64 12.64 -5.82
N ILE A 178 -4.94 11.38 -6.10
CA ILE A 178 -5.81 10.94 -7.19
C ILE A 178 -7.07 10.32 -6.57
N LYS A 179 -8.26 10.80 -6.96
CA LYS A 179 -9.53 10.24 -6.50
C LYS A 179 -10.17 9.39 -7.59
N VAL A 180 -10.53 8.16 -7.26
CA VAL A 180 -11.22 7.21 -8.14
C VAL A 180 -12.56 6.85 -7.50
N VAL A 181 -13.49 7.80 -7.56
CA VAL A 181 -14.79 7.73 -6.86
C VAL A 181 -15.88 7.18 -7.76
N TRP A 182 -16.01 7.73 -8.97
CA TRP A 182 -17.06 7.40 -9.91
C TRP A 182 -16.53 6.57 -11.06
N GLY A 183 -17.26 5.52 -11.44
CA GLY A 183 -16.95 4.71 -12.61
C GLY A 183 -17.32 5.42 -13.92
N SER A 184 -16.94 4.80 -15.05
CA SER A 184 -17.18 5.34 -16.40
C SER A 184 -18.66 5.54 -16.72
N ASP A 185 -19.56 4.82 -16.04
CA ASP A 185 -21.00 4.97 -16.19
C ASP A 185 -21.50 6.39 -15.82
N TRP A 186 -20.73 7.10 -15.00
CA TRP A 186 -21.04 8.47 -14.55
C TRP A 186 -20.53 9.57 -15.50
N ASP A 187 -19.59 9.26 -16.39
CA ASP A 187 -18.92 10.27 -17.23
C ASP A 187 -19.93 11.07 -18.08
N THR A 188 -20.88 10.37 -18.72
CA THR A 188 -21.90 11.02 -19.55
C THR A 188 -22.81 11.96 -18.74
N PHE A 189 -23.08 11.64 -17.49
CA PHE A 189 -23.88 12.51 -16.64
C PHE A 189 -23.10 13.74 -16.20
N GLN A 190 -21.82 13.58 -15.88
CA GLN A 190 -20.93 14.69 -15.51
C GLN A 190 -20.69 15.63 -16.69
N GLU A 191 -20.52 15.09 -17.92
CA GLU A 191 -20.37 15.88 -19.14
C GLU A 191 -21.62 16.70 -19.49
N LYS A 192 -22.82 16.19 -19.15
CA LYS A 192 -24.09 16.86 -19.39
C LYS A 192 -24.56 17.81 -18.28
N ASP A 193 -23.82 17.85 -17.17
CA ASP A 193 -24.19 18.71 -16.01
C ASP A 193 -23.71 20.16 -16.20
N GLU A 194 -24.27 20.84 -17.23
CA GLU A 194 -23.94 22.25 -17.50
C GLU A 194 -24.30 23.18 -16.32
N SER A 195 -25.28 22.81 -15.51
CA SER A 195 -25.71 23.57 -14.35
C SER A 195 -24.86 23.39 -13.10
N GLY A 196 -24.05 22.34 -13.03
CA GLY A 196 -23.32 21.92 -11.83
C GLY A 196 -24.25 21.35 -10.75
N LEU A 197 -25.50 21.02 -11.08
CA LEU A 197 -26.47 20.52 -10.13
C LEU A 197 -26.17 19.09 -9.67
N LEU A 198 -25.63 18.25 -10.56
CA LEU A 198 -25.17 16.91 -10.19
C LEU A 198 -24.01 16.98 -9.23
N ILE A 199 -23.02 17.82 -9.51
CA ILE A 199 -21.88 18.06 -8.62
C ILE A 199 -22.37 18.51 -7.25
N LYS A 200 -23.26 19.50 -7.20
CA LYS A 200 -23.88 19.96 -5.95
C LYS A 200 -24.54 18.81 -5.20
N ARG A 201 -25.34 17.97 -5.90
CA ARG A 201 -26.02 16.82 -5.29
C ARG A 201 -25.00 15.81 -4.68
N LEU A 202 -23.91 15.54 -5.40
CA LEU A 202 -22.81 14.69 -4.93
C LEU A 202 -22.10 15.30 -3.71
N GLU A 203 -21.98 16.62 -3.64
CA GLU A 203 -21.41 17.32 -2.50
C GLU A 203 -22.32 17.32 -1.27
N GLU A 204 -23.62 17.23 -1.44
CA GLU A 204 -24.59 17.14 -0.35
C GLU A 204 -24.62 15.78 0.33
N MET A 205 -24.17 14.72 -0.34
CA MET A 205 -24.16 13.36 0.20
C MET A 205 -23.11 13.21 1.31
N VAL A 206 -23.43 12.36 2.27
CA VAL A 206 -22.49 11.84 3.24
C VAL A 206 -22.22 10.35 2.99
N ASP A 207 -21.19 9.78 3.63
CA ASP A 207 -20.85 8.37 3.44
C ASP A 207 -21.99 7.42 3.81
N GLY A 208 -22.78 7.78 4.83
CA GLY A 208 -23.97 7.03 5.22
C GLY A 208 -25.02 6.94 4.11
N ASP A 209 -25.23 8.00 3.32
CA ASP A 209 -26.12 7.97 2.16
C ASP A 209 -25.62 7.00 1.09
N SER A 210 -24.32 7.07 0.78
CA SER A 210 -23.68 6.19 -0.20
C SER A 210 -23.87 4.71 0.15
N LEU A 211 -23.69 4.36 1.42
CA LEU A 211 -23.91 2.99 1.91
C LEU A 211 -25.39 2.59 1.82
N LYS A 212 -26.29 3.50 2.15
CA LYS A 212 -27.73 3.25 2.07
C LYS A 212 -28.18 2.98 0.63
N TYR A 213 -27.67 3.73 -0.35
CA TYR A 213 -27.97 3.55 -1.76
C TYR A 213 -27.58 2.16 -2.28
N VAL A 214 -26.42 1.65 -1.87
CA VAL A 214 -25.99 0.30 -2.27
C VAL A 214 -26.95 -0.77 -1.78
N VAL A 215 -27.46 -0.64 -0.54
CA VAL A 215 -28.28 -1.66 0.13
C VAL A 215 -29.74 -1.61 -0.35
N GLU A 216 -30.30 -0.41 -0.56
CA GLU A 216 -31.72 -0.24 -0.88
C GLU A 216 -32.05 -0.38 -2.38
N GLY A 217 -31.02 -0.26 -3.24
CA GLY A 217 -31.18 -0.51 -4.68
C GLY A 217 -31.70 0.67 -5.50
N GLY A 218 -31.94 0.41 -6.78
CA GLY A 218 -32.16 1.43 -7.80
C GLY A 218 -33.40 2.29 -7.63
N ALA A 219 -34.51 1.72 -7.20
CA ALA A 219 -35.72 2.51 -6.93
C ALA A 219 -35.48 3.57 -5.85
N TYR A 220 -34.81 3.20 -4.77
CA TYR A 220 -34.44 4.11 -3.70
C TYR A 220 -33.44 5.18 -4.19
N ILE A 221 -32.45 4.80 -5.02
CA ILE A 221 -31.50 5.74 -5.63
C ILE A 221 -32.22 6.73 -6.53
N ARG A 222 -33.17 6.25 -7.36
CA ARG A 222 -34.00 7.13 -8.23
C ARG A 222 -34.74 8.16 -7.42
N GLU A 223 -35.43 7.74 -6.36
CA GLU A 223 -36.24 8.61 -5.53
C GLU A 223 -35.39 9.60 -4.70
N HIS A 224 -34.38 9.09 -3.98
CA HIS A 224 -33.69 9.85 -2.94
C HIS A 224 -32.42 10.55 -3.41
N PHE A 225 -31.78 10.06 -4.49
CA PHE A 225 -30.63 10.72 -5.08
C PHE A 225 -31.04 11.59 -6.26
N TRP A 226 -31.54 10.96 -7.34
CA TRP A 226 -31.90 11.67 -8.57
C TRP A 226 -33.17 12.52 -8.41
N GLY A 227 -34.14 12.00 -7.69
CA GLY A 227 -35.43 12.66 -7.46
C GLY A 227 -35.39 13.89 -6.54
N LYS A 228 -34.24 14.14 -5.87
CA LYS A 228 -34.07 15.33 -5.04
C LYS A 228 -34.18 16.64 -5.87
N TYR A 229 -33.79 16.57 -7.13
CA TYR A 229 -33.90 17.68 -8.08
C TYR A 229 -34.55 17.16 -9.37
N PRO A 230 -35.67 17.83 -9.85
CA PRO A 230 -36.39 17.40 -11.04
C PRO A 230 -35.50 17.33 -12.30
N GLU A 231 -34.51 18.19 -12.40
CA GLU A 231 -33.54 18.21 -13.51
C GLU A 231 -32.68 16.96 -13.53
N LEU A 232 -32.19 16.50 -12.37
CA LEU A 232 -31.41 15.29 -12.26
C LEU A 232 -32.24 14.04 -12.52
N LEU A 233 -33.50 14.01 -12.07
CA LEU A 233 -34.39 12.90 -12.34
C LEU A 233 -34.58 12.66 -13.85
N LYS A 234 -34.66 13.73 -14.65
CA LYS A 234 -34.75 13.65 -16.11
C LYS A 234 -33.52 13.02 -16.74
N MET A 235 -32.33 13.14 -16.14
CA MET A 235 -31.10 12.57 -16.69
C MET A 235 -31.13 11.05 -16.69
N VAL A 236 -31.92 10.44 -15.79
CA VAL A 236 -32.04 8.98 -15.64
C VAL A 236 -33.42 8.43 -16.03
N GLU A 237 -34.27 9.25 -16.70
CA GLU A 237 -35.62 8.85 -17.07
C GLU A 237 -35.67 7.60 -17.95
N GLN A 238 -34.66 7.45 -18.83
CA GLN A 238 -34.56 6.32 -19.75
C GLN A 238 -33.95 5.03 -19.11
N TYR A 239 -33.42 5.11 -17.91
CA TYR A 239 -32.78 3.97 -17.24
C TYR A 239 -33.81 3.27 -16.35
N THR A 240 -33.72 1.94 -16.29
CA THR A 240 -34.42 1.13 -15.30
C THR A 240 -33.79 1.29 -13.92
N ASP A 241 -34.49 0.90 -12.86
CA ASP A 241 -33.94 0.93 -11.50
C ASP A 241 -32.75 -0.02 -11.37
N ASP A 242 -32.81 -1.18 -12.04
CA ASP A 242 -31.73 -2.15 -12.07
C ASP A 242 -30.46 -1.59 -12.76
N GLU A 243 -30.60 -0.82 -13.84
CA GLU A 243 -29.48 -0.14 -14.50
C GLU A 243 -28.89 0.96 -13.63
N ILE A 244 -29.72 1.76 -12.93
CA ILE A 244 -29.25 2.80 -12.00
C ILE A 244 -28.44 2.17 -10.85
N TRP A 245 -28.89 1.03 -10.32
CA TRP A 245 -28.18 0.34 -9.26
C TRP A 245 -26.82 -0.21 -9.71
N LYS A 246 -26.69 -0.55 -10.99
CA LYS A 246 -25.45 -1.09 -11.58
C LYS A 246 -24.42 -0.01 -11.93
N PHE A 247 -24.69 1.28 -11.78
CA PHE A 247 -23.68 2.31 -12.00
C PHE A 247 -22.52 2.14 -11.03
N ARG A 248 -21.35 1.85 -11.57
CA ARG A 248 -20.17 1.45 -10.80
C ARG A 248 -19.56 2.62 -10.05
N VAL A 249 -19.03 2.35 -8.86
CA VAL A 249 -18.05 3.21 -8.20
C VAL A 249 -16.68 2.97 -8.83
N GLY A 250 -15.80 3.98 -8.77
CA GLY A 250 -14.56 4.02 -9.52
C GLY A 250 -13.59 2.88 -9.21
N GLY A 251 -13.51 2.44 -7.95
CA GLY A 251 -12.63 1.34 -7.55
C GLY A 251 -13.03 -0.04 -8.08
N HIS A 252 -14.23 -0.17 -8.69
CA HIS A 252 -14.69 -1.36 -9.41
C HIS A 252 -14.65 -1.19 -10.93
N ASP A 253 -14.16 -0.05 -11.43
CA ASP A 253 -13.99 0.21 -12.85
C ASP A 253 -12.52 0.02 -13.26
N PRO A 254 -12.19 -1.05 -14.03
CA PRO A 254 -10.80 -1.31 -14.41
C PRO A 254 -10.15 -0.18 -15.22
N ALA A 255 -10.91 0.53 -16.06
CA ALA A 255 -10.40 1.63 -16.88
C ALA A 255 -10.00 2.83 -16.03
N LYS A 256 -10.84 3.19 -15.04
CA LYS A 256 -10.56 4.28 -14.09
C LYS A 256 -9.36 3.94 -13.20
N VAL A 257 -9.28 2.71 -12.71
CA VAL A 257 -8.14 2.22 -11.91
C VAL A 257 -6.86 2.23 -12.75
N TYR A 258 -6.91 1.75 -13.98
CA TYR A 258 -5.76 1.77 -14.90
C TYR A 258 -5.24 3.20 -15.12
N ALA A 259 -6.13 4.14 -15.42
CA ALA A 259 -5.75 5.54 -15.65
C ALA A 259 -5.10 6.16 -14.40
N ALA A 260 -5.64 5.88 -13.21
CA ALA A 260 -5.09 6.36 -11.94
C ALA A 260 -3.69 5.77 -11.66
N TYR A 261 -3.48 4.48 -11.93
CA TYR A 261 -2.18 3.84 -11.74
C TYR A 261 -1.15 4.35 -12.75
N LEU A 262 -1.56 4.57 -14.00
CA LEU A 262 -0.70 5.15 -15.04
C LEU A 262 -0.23 6.56 -14.64
N GLU A 263 -1.12 7.40 -14.14
CA GLU A 263 -0.79 8.73 -13.63
C GLU A 263 0.17 8.63 -12.44
N ALA A 264 -0.11 7.74 -11.48
CA ALA A 264 0.70 7.57 -10.29
C ALA A 264 2.14 7.11 -10.58
N ILE A 265 2.35 6.18 -11.51
CA ILE A 265 3.73 5.73 -11.86
C ILE A 265 4.52 6.79 -12.62
N ASN A 266 3.85 7.71 -13.32
CA ASN A 266 4.47 8.79 -14.08
C ASN A 266 4.72 10.06 -13.25
N HIS A 267 4.00 10.23 -12.15
CA HIS A 267 4.16 11.39 -11.25
C HIS A 267 5.56 11.41 -10.64
N ARG A 268 6.15 12.61 -10.49
CA ARG A 268 7.49 12.81 -9.94
C ARG A 268 7.49 13.90 -8.88
N GLY A 269 8.45 13.79 -7.96
CA GLY A 269 8.71 14.80 -6.94
C GLY A 269 7.79 14.75 -5.72
N GLN A 270 6.78 13.88 -5.71
CA GLN A 270 5.87 13.69 -4.57
C GLN A 270 5.46 12.22 -4.48
N PRO A 271 5.24 11.67 -3.28
CA PRO A 271 4.51 10.41 -3.15
C PRO A 271 3.08 10.57 -3.63
N THR A 272 2.46 9.50 -4.12
CA THR A 272 1.09 9.53 -4.64
C THR A 272 0.17 8.68 -3.77
N VAL A 273 -1.02 9.19 -3.46
CA VAL A 273 -2.12 8.42 -2.89
C VAL A 273 -3.29 8.36 -3.87
N ILE A 274 -3.83 7.16 -4.05
CA ILE A 274 -5.04 6.89 -4.84
C ILE A 274 -6.15 6.54 -3.85
N LEU A 275 -7.17 7.40 -3.76
CA LEU A 275 -8.35 7.17 -2.94
C LEU A 275 -9.44 6.53 -3.81
N ALA A 276 -9.58 5.21 -3.72
CA ALA A 276 -10.45 4.44 -4.58
C ALA A 276 -11.71 3.99 -3.85
N GLN A 277 -12.86 4.52 -4.23
CA GLN A 277 -14.14 4.10 -3.66
C GLN A 277 -14.51 2.71 -4.15
N THR A 278 -14.85 1.83 -3.22
CA THR A 278 -15.29 0.46 -3.45
C THR A 278 -16.52 0.14 -2.62
N ILE A 279 -17.05 -1.06 -2.79
CA ILE A 279 -18.17 -1.57 -2.00
C ILE A 279 -17.68 -2.80 -1.23
N LYS A 280 -17.88 -2.81 0.09
CA LYS A 280 -17.59 -3.97 0.92
C LYS A 280 -18.53 -5.12 0.56
N GLY A 281 -17.97 -6.33 0.36
CA GLY A 281 -18.78 -7.47 -0.10
C GLY A 281 -19.26 -7.36 -1.53
N TYR A 282 -18.60 -6.56 -2.40
CA TYR A 282 -18.97 -6.42 -3.81
C TYR A 282 -19.15 -7.77 -4.49
N GLY A 283 -20.28 -7.96 -5.15
CA GLY A 283 -20.66 -9.19 -5.81
C GLY A 283 -21.50 -10.16 -4.98
N LEU A 284 -21.59 -9.96 -3.66
CA LEU A 284 -22.38 -10.84 -2.78
C LEU A 284 -23.91 -10.58 -2.86
N GLY A 285 -24.32 -9.50 -3.52
CA GLY A 285 -25.73 -9.14 -3.63
C GLY A 285 -26.40 -8.94 -2.27
N GLU A 286 -27.64 -9.42 -2.11
CA GLU A 286 -28.42 -9.27 -0.87
C GLU A 286 -27.75 -9.94 0.35
N ALA A 287 -26.87 -10.93 0.14
CA ALA A 287 -26.17 -11.64 1.19
C ALA A 287 -25.28 -10.74 2.04
N GLY A 288 -24.69 -9.70 1.43
CA GLY A 288 -23.73 -8.91 2.17
C GLY A 288 -23.21 -7.66 1.46
N GLU A 289 -23.61 -7.35 0.23
CA GLU A 289 -23.08 -6.21 -0.50
C GLU A 289 -23.46 -4.89 0.18
N GLY A 290 -22.45 -4.14 0.66
CA GLY A 290 -22.64 -2.89 1.39
C GLY A 290 -23.19 -3.01 2.80
N ARG A 291 -23.48 -4.22 3.29
CA ARG A 291 -24.11 -4.42 4.61
C ARG A 291 -23.06 -4.45 5.72
N ASN A 292 -23.44 -3.93 6.91
CA ASN A 292 -22.53 -3.95 8.07
C ASN A 292 -22.21 -5.39 8.54
N ILE A 293 -23.15 -6.33 8.38
CA ILE A 293 -22.98 -7.73 8.77
C ILE A 293 -21.92 -8.47 7.90
N THR A 294 -21.52 -7.93 6.76
CA THR A 294 -20.62 -8.59 5.82
C THR A 294 -19.33 -9.06 6.46
N HIS A 295 -18.81 -8.31 7.43
CA HIS A 295 -17.58 -8.72 8.14
C HIS A 295 -17.76 -9.99 8.97
N SER A 296 -18.97 -10.23 9.48
CA SER A 296 -19.31 -11.39 10.31
C SER A 296 -19.90 -12.55 9.51
N GLN A 297 -20.12 -12.38 8.21
CA GLN A 297 -20.66 -13.42 7.32
C GLN A 297 -19.69 -14.59 7.24
N LYS A 298 -20.14 -15.77 7.67
CA LYS A 298 -19.26 -16.97 7.71
C LYS A 298 -19.47 -17.91 6.54
N LYS A 299 -20.70 -17.96 5.99
CA LYS A 299 -21.08 -18.85 4.87
C LYS A 299 -22.13 -18.15 4.01
N LEU A 300 -22.10 -18.42 2.74
CA LEU A 300 -23.17 -18.14 1.80
C LEU A 300 -24.12 -19.34 1.76
N ASN A 301 -25.41 -19.10 1.60
CA ASN A 301 -26.37 -20.14 1.31
C ASN A 301 -26.35 -20.54 -0.17
N GLU A 302 -27.13 -21.54 -0.57
CA GLU A 302 -27.14 -22.07 -1.95
C GLU A 302 -27.57 -21.00 -2.96
N ASP A 303 -28.62 -20.23 -2.68
CA ASP A 303 -29.12 -19.18 -3.57
C ASP A 303 -28.10 -18.06 -3.75
N GLU A 304 -27.41 -17.67 -2.68
CA GLU A 304 -26.34 -16.67 -2.69
C GLU A 304 -25.13 -17.12 -3.54
N LEU A 305 -24.75 -18.40 -3.47
CA LEU A 305 -23.69 -18.99 -4.29
C LEU A 305 -24.09 -18.98 -5.78
N LEU A 306 -25.32 -19.37 -6.09
CA LEU A 306 -25.84 -19.37 -7.46
C LEU A 306 -25.94 -17.96 -8.04
N HIS A 307 -26.35 -16.98 -7.22
CA HIS A 307 -26.37 -15.57 -7.60
C HIS A 307 -24.96 -15.05 -7.91
N PHE A 308 -23.98 -15.33 -7.03
CA PHE A 308 -22.58 -14.97 -7.23
C PHE A 308 -22.02 -15.55 -8.52
N ARG A 309 -22.22 -16.86 -8.75
CA ARG A 309 -21.82 -17.55 -9.98
C ARG A 309 -22.38 -16.84 -11.22
N SER A 310 -23.70 -16.57 -11.20
CA SER A 310 -24.39 -15.98 -12.34
C SER A 310 -23.94 -14.54 -12.62
N ARG A 311 -23.67 -13.76 -11.56
CA ARG A 311 -23.18 -12.38 -11.70
C ARG A 311 -21.80 -12.28 -12.34
N PHE A 312 -20.94 -13.29 -12.11
CA PHE A 312 -19.57 -13.32 -12.62
C PHE A 312 -19.36 -14.34 -13.75
N ASP A 313 -20.44 -14.88 -14.31
CA ASP A 313 -20.43 -15.85 -15.41
C ASP A 313 -19.47 -17.03 -15.17
N ILE A 314 -19.40 -17.54 -13.92
CA ILE A 314 -18.53 -18.65 -13.57
C ILE A 314 -19.13 -19.92 -14.18
N PRO A 315 -18.41 -20.66 -15.04
CA PRO A 315 -18.94 -21.79 -15.81
C PRO A 315 -19.00 -23.07 -14.96
N LEU A 316 -19.82 -23.06 -13.93
CA LEU A 316 -20.14 -24.22 -13.07
C LEU A 316 -21.63 -24.52 -13.14
N SER A 317 -22.00 -25.80 -13.12
CA SER A 317 -23.38 -26.21 -12.93
C SER A 317 -23.90 -25.83 -11.53
N ASP A 318 -25.19 -25.82 -11.30
CA ASP A 318 -25.80 -25.53 -10.00
C ASP A 318 -25.26 -26.49 -8.91
N GLU A 319 -25.19 -27.78 -9.22
CA GLU A 319 -24.70 -28.83 -8.32
C GLU A 319 -23.21 -28.65 -7.95
N GLU A 320 -22.40 -28.20 -8.90
CA GLU A 320 -20.99 -27.92 -8.67
C GLU A 320 -20.83 -26.62 -7.85
N CYS A 321 -21.56 -25.57 -8.18
CA CYS A 321 -21.49 -24.27 -7.54
C CYS A 321 -21.80 -24.35 -6.04
N ILE A 322 -22.84 -25.10 -5.65
CA ILE A 322 -23.25 -25.31 -4.26
C ILE A 322 -22.13 -25.95 -3.42
N LYS A 323 -21.27 -26.75 -4.04
CA LYS A 323 -20.10 -27.36 -3.38
C LYS A 323 -18.94 -26.37 -3.18
N ALA A 324 -19.03 -25.18 -3.76
CA ALA A 324 -17.99 -24.13 -3.73
C ALA A 324 -16.56 -24.67 -3.99
N PRO A 325 -16.31 -25.29 -5.17
CA PRO A 325 -15.00 -25.88 -5.49
C PRO A 325 -13.96 -24.80 -5.70
N PHE A 326 -12.67 -25.18 -5.57
CA PHE A 326 -11.57 -24.34 -6.02
C PHE A 326 -11.49 -24.34 -7.55
N TYR A 327 -12.33 -23.52 -8.18
CA TYR A 327 -12.41 -23.45 -9.63
C TYR A 327 -11.18 -22.77 -10.22
N LYS A 328 -10.60 -23.39 -11.23
CA LYS A 328 -9.54 -22.83 -12.07
C LYS A 328 -9.86 -23.14 -13.53
N PRO A 329 -9.92 -22.13 -14.42
CA PRO A 329 -10.03 -22.34 -15.85
C PRO A 329 -8.88 -23.22 -16.38
N SER A 330 -9.10 -23.86 -17.53
CA SER A 330 -8.05 -24.68 -18.15
C SER A 330 -6.84 -23.84 -18.54
N GLU A 331 -5.67 -24.47 -18.61
CA GLU A 331 -4.43 -23.79 -19.03
C GLU A 331 -4.51 -23.24 -20.47
N GLU A 332 -5.42 -23.79 -21.29
CA GLU A 332 -5.67 -23.36 -22.67
C GLU A 332 -6.72 -22.25 -22.79
N SER A 333 -7.38 -21.88 -21.69
CA SER A 333 -8.37 -20.79 -21.71
C SER A 333 -7.70 -19.43 -21.97
N ASP A 334 -8.45 -18.52 -22.55
CA ASP A 334 -7.96 -17.17 -22.88
C ASP A 334 -7.60 -16.39 -21.63
N GLU A 335 -8.35 -16.59 -20.53
CA GLU A 335 -8.10 -15.93 -19.24
C GLU A 335 -6.76 -16.34 -18.65
N ILE A 336 -6.44 -17.64 -18.62
CA ILE A 336 -5.17 -18.14 -18.08
C ILE A 336 -3.99 -17.76 -18.99
N LYS A 337 -4.16 -17.83 -20.31
CA LYS A 337 -3.15 -17.36 -21.26
C LYS A 337 -2.85 -15.89 -21.07
N TYR A 338 -3.87 -15.03 -21.04
CA TYR A 338 -3.75 -13.61 -20.81
C TYR A 338 -3.02 -13.31 -19.49
N LEU A 339 -3.47 -13.93 -18.39
CA LEU A 339 -2.86 -13.76 -17.07
C LEU A 339 -1.36 -14.08 -17.09
N LYS A 340 -0.97 -15.21 -17.69
CA LYS A 340 0.43 -15.67 -17.76
C LYS A 340 1.28 -14.80 -18.69
N GLU A 341 0.74 -14.38 -19.83
CA GLU A 341 1.43 -13.47 -20.77
C GLU A 341 1.71 -12.13 -20.10
N ARG A 342 0.71 -11.52 -19.44
CA ARG A 342 0.89 -10.26 -18.73
C ARG A 342 1.96 -10.38 -17.65
N ARG A 343 1.97 -11.46 -16.86
CA ARG A 343 3.01 -11.68 -15.87
C ARG A 343 4.41 -11.86 -16.48
N LYS A 344 4.48 -12.56 -17.62
CA LYS A 344 5.74 -12.73 -18.37
C LYS A 344 6.29 -11.38 -18.85
N GLU A 345 5.45 -10.52 -19.43
CA GLU A 345 5.83 -9.19 -19.90
C GLU A 345 6.28 -8.28 -18.76
N LEU A 346 5.71 -8.42 -17.57
CA LEU A 346 6.05 -7.68 -16.36
C LEU A 346 7.20 -8.32 -15.57
N GLY A 347 7.91 -9.30 -16.15
CA GLY A 347 9.13 -9.88 -15.59
C GLY A 347 8.93 -11.10 -14.68
N GLY A 348 7.70 -11.54 -14.46
CA GLY A 348 7.39 -12.73 -13.64
C GLY A 348 6.31 -12.49 -12.58
N PHE A 349 6.22 -13.41 -11.64
CA PHE A 349 5.18 -13.40 -10.62
C PHE A 349 5.55 -12.55 -9.40
N LEU A 350 4.53 -11.98 -8.76
CA LEU A 350 4.57 -11.26 -7.48
C LEU A 350 3.36 -11.66 -6.61
N PRO A 351 3.44 -11.59 -5.27
CA PRO A 351 4.64 -11.33 -4.45
C PRO A 351 5.70 -12.43 -4.62
N LEU A 352 6.96 -12.04 -4.53
CA LEU A 352 8.10 -12.96 -4.54
C LEU A 352 9.17 -12.36 -3.65
N ARG A 353 9.69 -13.14 -2.69
CA ARG A 353 10.77 -12.75 -1.80
C ARG A 353 12.02 -13.60 -2.08
N THR A 354 13.17 -12.95 -2.07
CA THR A 354 14.47 -13.61 -2.14
C THR A 354 15.37 -13.07 -1.04
N ASP A 355 16.18 -13.93 -0.46
CA ASP A 355 17.14 -13.60 0.61
C ASP A 355 18.60 -13.60 0.12
N LYS A 356 18.80 -13.52 -1.19
CA LYS A 356 20.12 -13.59 -1.84
C LYS A 356 20.88 -12.27 -1.70
N ALA A 357 21.20 -11.86 -0.47
CA ALA A 357 22.13 -10.77 -0.24
C ALA A 357 23.58 -11.29 -0.25
N PRO A 358 24.54 -10.53 -0.83
CA PRO A 358 25.95 -10.88 -0.70
C PRO A 358 26.37 -10.86 0.79
N PRO A 359 27.15 -11.83 1.26
CA PRO A 359 27.66 -11.82 2.63
C PRO A 359 28.62 -10.64 2.83
N LEU A 360 28.56 -10.02 4.00
CA LEU A 360 29.50 -8.98 4.40
C LEU A 360 30.76 -9.64 5.00
N THR A 361 31.95 -9.11 4.68
CA THR A 361 33.20 -9.48 5.33
C THR A 361 33.28 -8.76 6.67
N ILE A 362 33.10 -9.53 7.76
CA ILE A 362 33.14 -8.98 9.11
C ILE A 362 34.60 -8.70 9.51
N PRO A 363 34.92 -7.50 10.07
CA PRO A 363 36.27 -7.21 10.55
C PRO A 363 36.68 -8.11 11.72
N PRO A 364 37.98 -8.37 11.89
CA PRO A 364 38.45 -9.15 13.02
C PRO A 364 38.24 -8.37 14.34
N LEU A 365 38.06 -9.07 15.45
CA LEU A 365 37.87 -8.49 16.77
C LEU A 365 39.01 -7.54 17.20
N SER A 366 40.19 -7.72 16.63
CA SER A 366 41.38 -6.90 16.89
C SER A 366 41.20 -5.40 16.58
N ILE A 367 40.19 -5.00 15.76
CA ILE A 367 39.87 -3.58 15.57
C ILE A 367 39.45 -2.89 16.87
N LEU A 368 39.02 -3.68 17.87
CA LEU A 368 38.56 -3.22 19.18
C LEU A 368 39.64 -3.40 20.28
N ASP A 369 40.86 -3.83 19.95
CA ASP A 369 41.92 -4.15 20.93
C ASP A 369 42.18 -3.01 21.91
N GLU A 370 42.16 -1.77 21.45
CA GLU A 370 42.32 -0.58 22.32
C GLU A 370 41.23 -0.48 23.38
N LEU A 371 39.99 -0.79 23.02
CA LEU A 371 38.85 -0.76 23.95
C LEU A 371 38.87 -1.98 24.88
N LEU A 372 39.28 -3.12 24.39
CA LEU A 372 39.37 -4.36 25.17
C LEU A 372 40.46 -4.30 26.25
N LYS A 373 41.48 -3.44 26.11
CA LYS A 373 42.49 -3.16 27.15
C LYS A 373 41.91 -2.37 28.33
N GLY A 374 40.71 -1.84 28.18
CA GLY A 374 40.04 -0.99 29.19
C GLY A 374 40.52 0.46 29.18
N SER A 375 39.98 1.28 30.12
CA SER A 375 40.21 2.71 30.18
C SER A 375 41.50 3.18 30.87
N GLY A 376 42.29 2.23 31.41
CA GLY A 376 43.52 2.57 32.16
C GLY A 376 43.26 3.41 33.42
N GLY A 377 42.13 3.20 34.09
CA GLY A 377 41.73 3.92 35.30
C GLY A 377 41.00 5.25 35.06
N ARG A 378 40.77 5.66 33.81
CA ARG A 378 39.96 6.83 33.48
C ARG A 378 38.48 6.47 33.53
N GLU A 379 37.68 7.32 34.09
CA GLU A 379 36.22 7.20 34.05
C GLU A 379 35.73 7.46 32.62
N ILE A 380 34.98 6.50 32.05
CA ILE A 380 34.39 6.59 30.71
C ILE A 380 32.95 6.10 30.81
N SER A 381 32.01 6.90 30.29
CA SER A 381 30.61 6.45 30.18
C SER A 381 30.47 5.30 29.13
N THR A 382 29.47 4.47 29.32
CA THR A 382 29.12 3.41 28.34
C THR A 382 28.77 4.00 26.98
N THR A 383 28.14 5.16 26.94
CA THR A 383 27.83 5.92 25.71
C THR A 383 29.10 6.29 24.96
N MET A 384 30.13 6.81 25.65
CA MET A 384 31.41 7.15 25.00
C MET A 384 32.18 5.92 24.52
N ALA A 385 32.06 4.79 25.23
CA ALA A 385 32.60 3.52 24.73
C ALA A 385 31.90 3.07 23.45
N TYR A 386 30.58 3.15 23.41
CA TYR A 386 29.78 2.88 22.21
C TYR A 386 30.15 3.78 21.03
N VAL A 387 30.27 5.09 21.24
CA VAL A 387 30.66 6.06 20.20
C VAL A 387 32.05 5.72 19.62
N ARG A 388 32.99 5.25 20.43
CA ARG A 388 34.30 4.78 19.95
C ARG A 388 34.18 3.53 19.10
N ILE A 389 33.37 2.54 19.52
CA ILE A 389 33.06 1.36 18.71
C ILE A 389 32.46 1.77 17.37
N LEU A 390 31.44 2.62 17.39
CA LEU A 390 30.78 3.14 16.19
C LEU A 390 31.78 3.80 15.25
N THR A 391 32.66 4.66 15.79
CA THR A 391 33.71 5.35 15.01
C THR A 391 34.69 4.36 14.36
N LEU A 392 35.06 3.28 15.04
CA LEU A 392 35.94 2.25 14.48
C LEU A 392 35.23 1.46 13.37
N LEU A 393 33.97 1.05 13.61
CA LEU A 393 33.19 0.29 12.64
C LEU A 393 32.90 1.12 11.37
N THR A 394 32.60 2.39 11.48
CA THR A 394 32.34 3.27 10.32
C THR A 394 33.57 3.54 9.46
N LYS A 395 34.76 3.29 9.99
CA LYS A 395 36.04 3.38 9.25
C LYS A 395 36.48 2.08 8.59
N ASP A 396 35.81 0.97 8.88
CA ASP A 396 36.16 -0.31 8.28
C ASP A 396 35.82 -0.31 6.78
N GLU A 397 36.75 -0.77 5.95
CA GLU A 397 36.63 -0.73 4.49
C GLU A 397 35.51 -1.61 3.95
N ASN A 398 35.17 -2.70 4.65
CA ASN A 398 34.16 -3.67 4.20
C ASN A 398 32.74 -3.30 4.68
N ILE A 399 32.58 -3.06 6.00
CA ILE A 399 31.26 -2.84 6.58
C ILE A 399 30.96 -1.37 6.87
N GLY A 400 31.96 -0.49 6.92
CA GLY A 400 31.80 0.88 7.38
C GLY A 400 30.68 1.65 6.66
N LYS A 401 30.60 1.50 5.33
CA LYS A 401 29.54 2.13 4.53
C LYS A 401 28.13 1.56 4.80
N HIS A 402 28.03 0.37 5.41
CA HIS A 402 26.76 -0.27 5.77
C HIS A 402 26.31 0.02 7.20
N ILE A 403 27.16 0.65 8.01
CA ILE A 403 26.80 1.10 9.35
C ILE A 403 26.04 2.41 9.23
N VAL A 404 24.82 2.45 9.73
CA VAL A 404 23.96 3.63 9.68
C VAL A 404 23.68 4.14 11.08
N PRO A 405 24.33 5.23 11.52
CA PRO A 405 23.96 5.89 12.77
C PRO A 405 22.57 6.54 12.63
N ILE A 406 21.65 6.21 13.53
CA ILE A 406 20.33 6.84 13.63
C ILE A 406 20.31 7.61 14.93
N ILE A 407 20.13 8.93 14.86
CA ILE A 407 20.32 9.85 15.99
C ILE A 407 19.01 10.57 16.29
N PRO A 408 18.53 10.55 17.55
CA PRO A 408 17.31 11.23 17.94
C PRO A 408 17.58 12.68 18.41
N ASP A 409 18.15 13.54 17.55
CA ASP A 409 18.46 14.96 17.84
C ASP A 409 19.32 15.20 19.12
N GLU A 410 20.20 14.23 19.46
CA GLU A 410 21.00 14.26 20.68
C GLU A 410 22.49 13.95 20.41
N ALA A 411 22.97 14.18 19.18
CA ALA A 411 24.32 13.85 18.80
C ALA A 411 25.39 14.54 19.67
N ARG A 412 25.21 15.80 19.97
CA ARG A 412 26.15 16.59 20.80
C ARG A 412 26.15 16.13 22.25
N THR A 413 24.99 15.83 22.81
CA THR A 413 24.84 15.29 24.18
C THR A 413 25.55 13.94 24.31
N PHE A 414 25.50 13.09 23.29
CA PHE A 414 26.12 11.76 23.29
C PHE A 414 27.56 11.75 22.75
N GLY A 415 28.11 12.91 22.32
CA GLY A 415 29.47 13.01 21.78
C GLY A 415 29.64 12.34 20.42
N ILE A 416 28.58 12.30 19.61
CA ILE A 416 28.56 11.74 18.24
C ILE A 416 28.86 12.84 17.19
N ASP A 417 28.75 14.11 17.55
CA ASP A 417 28.97 15.27 16.68
C ASP A 417 30.28 15.26 15.88
N PRO A 418 31.41 14.64 16.32
CA PRO A 418 32.60 14.48 15.47
C PRO A 418 32.34 13.71 14.18
N LEU A 419 31.31 12.85 14.16
CA LEU A 419 30.93 12.09 12.98
C LEU A 419 30.19 12.94 11.93
N PHE A 420 29.63 14.11 12.26
CA PHE A 420 28.98 14.98 11.31
C PHE A 420 29.88 15.34 10.11
N ARG A 421 31.13 15.69 10.42
CA ARG A 421 32.11 16.02 9.39
C ARG A 421 32.58 14.81 8.58
N GLN A 422 32.71 13.67 9.23
CA GLN A 422 33.21 12.44 8.61
C GLN A 422 32.16 11.77 7.73
N LEU A 423 30.93 11.65 8.22
CA LEU A 423 29.88 10.84 7.63
C LEU A 423 28.81 11.69 6.91
N GLY A 424 28.62 12.94 7.37
CA GLY A 424 27.50 13.78 6.94
C GLY A 424 26.13 13.30 7.46
N ILE A 425 25.21 14.23 7.66
CA ILE A 425 23.81 13.97 7.97
C ILE A 425 23.06 13.86 6.64
N TYR A 426 22.26 12.85 6.47
CA TYR A 426 21.51 12.64 5.24
C TYR A 426 20.44 13.72 5.07
N SER A 427 20.45 14.36 3.91
CA SER A 427 19.38 15.24 3.43
C SER A 427 19.19 15.01 1.94
N HIS A 428 17.98 14.67 1.50
CA HIS A 428 17.70 14.37 0.09
C HIS A 428 17.92 15.55 -0.87
N VAL A 429 18.06 16.75 -0.34
CA VAL A 429 18.38 18.00 -1.10
C VAL A 429 19.77 18.55 -0.80
N GLY A 430 20.52 17.91 0.11
CA GLY A 430 21.79 18.44 0.63
C GLY A 430 21.58 19.64 1.54
N GLN A 431 22.63 20.42 1.75
CA GLN A 431 22.62 21.62 2.58
C GLN A 431 22.44 22.87 1.73
N VAL A 432 21.24 23.44 1.74
CA VAL A 432 20.86 24.62 0.94
C VAL A 432 20.93 25.94 1.71
N TYR A 433 21.53 25.93 2.91
CA TYR A 433 21.71 27.07 3.78
C TYR A 433 23.11 27.03 4.39
N ASP A 434 23.61 28.18 4.90
CA ASP A 434 24.83 28.25 5.69
C ASP A 434 24.51 27.93 7.16
N PRO A 435 25.15 26.90 7.77
CA PRO A 435 24.92 26.58 9.17
C PRO A 435 25.34 27.76 10.09
N VAL A 436 24.57 28.00 11.15
CA VAL A 436 24.88 29.07 12.13
C VAL A 436 26.20 28.85 12.85
N ASP A 437 26.70 27.60 12.89
CA ASP A 437 27.95 27.18 13.49
C ASP A 437 29.04 26.84 12.45
N SER A 438 28.93 27.39 11.22
CA SER A 438 29.83 27.10 10.09
C SER A 438 31.30 27.48 10.39
N ASP A 439 31.55 28.39 11.33
CA ASP A 439 32.88 28.76 11.81
C ASP A 439 33.47 27.76 12.81
N GLN A 440 32.67 26.83 13.34
CA GLN A 440 33.10 25.81 14.26
C GLN A 440 33.64 24.57 13.51
N PHE A 441 34.59 23.86 14.15
CA PHE A 441 35.15 22.65 13.57
C PHE A 441 34.14 21.50 13.44
N LEU A 442 33.17 21.44 14.36
CA LEU A 442 32.14 20.36 14.43
C LEU A 442 30.75 20.95 14.14
N TYR A 443 30.61 21.59 12.97
CA TYR A 443 29.34 22.16 12.57
C TYR A 443 28.35 21.08 12.03
N TYR A 444 27.08 21.41 12.07
CA TYR A 444 26.01 20.58 11.51
C TYR A 444 26.14 20.54 9.99
N ARG A 445 26.42 19.36 9.44
CA ARG A 445 26.70 19.19 8.01
C ARG A 445 25.73 18.21 7.36
N GLU A 446 24.85 18.69 6.49
CA GLU A 446 23.97 17.87 5.67
C GLU A 446 24.62 17.59 4.30
N ALA A 447 24.33 16.38 3.77
CA ALA A 447 24.78 15.96 2.44
C ALA A 447 23.80 14.96 1.83
N THR A 448 23.70 14.95 0.50
CA THR A 448 22.82 14.02 -0.21
C THR A 448 23.26 12.56 -0.04
N ASP A 449 24.55 12.33 0.15
CA ASP A 449 25.18 11.04 0.43
C ASP A 449 25.51 10.84 1.91
N GLY A 450 25.00 11.71 2.79
CA GLY A 450 25.19 11.63 4.23
C GLY A 450 24.82 10.26 4.78
N GLN A 451 25.63 9.76 5.73
CA GLN A 451 25.46 8.44 6.30
C GLN A 451 24.59 8.41 7.56
N ILE A 452 24.54 9.53 8.28
CA ILE A 452 23.77 9.67 9.51
C ILE A 452 22.32 9.97 9.17
N LEU A 453 21.38 9.25 9.77
CA LEU A 453 19.96 9.61 9.78
C LEU A 453 19.66 10.37 11.07
N GLU A 454 19.26 11.63 10.92
CA GLU A 454 18.80 12.47 12.02
C GLU A 454 17.27 12.36 12.13
N GLU A 455 16.80 11.97 13.30
CA GLU A 455 15.37 11.79 13.61
C GLU A 455 14.98 12.68 14.79
N GLY A 456 13.69 12.86 15.01
CA GLY A 456 13.19 13.55 16.19
C GLY A 456 13.29 12.67 17.45
N ILE A 457 13.20 13.32 18.60
CA ILE A 457 13.01 12.66 19.90
C ILE A 457 11.58 12.11 19.94
N THR A 458 11.40 10.80 20.14
CA THR A 458 10.10 10.13 20.20
C THR A 458 9.90 9.43 21.55
#